data_ecac09326fa95d3ca545130432a853c1
#
_entry.id   ecac09326fa95d3ca545130432a853c1
#
_cell.length_a   1.000
_cell.length_b   1.000
_cell.length_c   1.000
_cell.angle_alpha   90.00
_cell.angle_beta   90.00
_cell.angle_gamma   90.00
#
_symmetry.space_group_name_H-M   'P 1'
#
loop_
_entity.id
_entity.type
_entity.pdbx_description
1 polymer ?
#
loop_
_entity_poly.entity_id
_entity_poly.type
_entity_poly.pdbx_seq_one_letter_code
_entity_poly.pdbx_strand_id
1 'polypeptide(L)'
;MATIITDLKESFRRGNIYIQLIYINVGVFIFTTLTGVILQLFNRSLGGVFEWLELPASLPRFIIQPWSVLTYMFMHAGVLHILFNMLWLYWFGALFLNFFSARHLRGVYILGGICGGLLYMTAYNIFPYFRPMTEYSFMLGASASVLAIVAATAYREPDYPIRLFLFGTVRLKYLALIHHLQQCRRTYRPFRRSIGRSVVCSQPQQRHGYHRMD
;
A
#
# COMPACT_ATOMS: atom_id res chain seq x y z
N MET A 1 28.02 -21.98 -3.26
CA MET A 1 26.55 -21.84 -3.43
C MET A 1 25.77 -22.16 -2.15
N ALA A 2 26.15 -23.16 -1.37
CA ALA A 2 25.48 -23.48 -0.09
C ALA A 2 25.51 -22.33 0.92
N THR A 3 26.58 -21.56 1.00
CA THR A 3 26.75 -20.38 1.88
C THR A 3 25.76 -19.27 1.58
N ILE A 4 25.54 -18.93 0.30
CA ILE A 4 24.62 -17.85 -0.09
C ILE A 4 23.18 -18.17 0.30
N ILE A 5 22.75 -19.42 0.09
CA ILE A 5 21.38 -19.86 0.44
C ILE A 5 21.20 -19.89 1.96
N THR A 6 22.21 -20.34 2.71
CA THR A 6 22.17 -20.30 4.18
C THR A 6 22.15 -18.89 4.72
N ASP A 7 22.95 -18.01 4.17
CA ASP A 7 23.00 -16.58 4.58
C ASP A 7 21.67 -15.86 4.28
N LEU A 8 21.07 -16.13 3.11
CA LEU A 8 19.75 -15.58 2.76
C LEU A 8 18.66 -16.10 3.72
N LYS A 9 18.66 -17.41 4.01
CA LYS A 9 17.71 -18.02 4.93
C LYS A 9 17.86 -17.46 6.35
N GLU A 10 19.07 -17.23 6.78
CA GLU A 10 19.38 -16.66 8.09
C GLU A 10 18.97 -15.18 8.16
N SER A 11 19.27 -14.38 7.13
CA SER A 11 18.83 -13.01 6.97
C SER A 11 17.29 -12.88 6.95
N PHE A 12 16.61 -13.80 6.26
CA PHE A 12 15.16 -13.86 6.26
C PHE A 12 14.60 -14.19 7.64
N ARG A 13 15.20 -15.15 8.35
CA ARG A 13 14.74 -15.60 9.67
C ARG A 13 15.02 -14.60 10.79
N ARG A 14 16.15 -13.88 10.70
CA ARG A 14 16.55 -12.81 11.65
C ARG A 14 15.99 -11.44 11.27
N GLY A 15 15.56 -11.27 10.01
CA GLY A 15 15.06 -9.98 9.50
C GLY A 15 13.73 -9.58 10.14
N ASN A 16 13.55 -8.29 10.30
CA ASN A 16 12.27 -7.72 10.67
C ASN A 16 11.21 -8.03 9.61
N ILE A 17 9.94 -8.00 10.00
CA ILE A 17 8.82 -8.37 9.13
C ILE A 17 8.80 -7.60 7.80
N TYR A 18 9.18 -6.31 7.75
CA TYR A 18 9.25 -5.56 6.50
C TYR A 18 10.33 -6.08 5.56
N ILE A 19 11.46 -6.56 6.10
CA ILE A 19 12.53 -7.21 5.32
C ILE A 19 12.02 -8.54 4.75
N GLN A 20 11.27 -9.32 5.54
CA GLN A 20 10.66 -10.57 5.06
C GLN A 20 9.68 -10.31 3.91
N LEU A 21 8.85 -9.28 4.02
CA LEU A 21 7.94 -8.88 2.95
C LEU A 21 8.69 -8.42 1.68
N ILE A 22 9.81 -7.69 1.83
CA ILE A 22 10.67 -7.32 0.71
C ILE A 22 11.22 -8.57 0.01
N TYR A 23 11.77 -9.53 0.76
CA TYR A 23 12.28 -10.76 0.18
C TYR A 23 11.22 -11.57 -0.57
N ILE A 24 9.99 -11.64 -0.03
CA ILE A 24 8.87 -12.31 -0.69
C ILE A 24 8.55 -11.61 -2.02
N ASN A 25 8.40 -10.28 -2.02
CA ASN A 25 8.09 -9.52 -3.22
C ASN A 25 9.20 -9.66 -4.29
N VAL A 26 10.47 -9.52 -3.88
CA VAL A 26 11.62 -9.67 -4.78
C VAL A 26 11.71 -11.10 -5.31
N GLY A 27 11.49 -12.11 -4.47
CA GLY A 27 11.48 -13.53 -4.89
C GLY A 27 10.40 -13.83 -5.92
N VAL A 28 9.17 -13.35 -5.69
CA VAL A 28 8.06 -13.48 -6.64
C VAL A 28 8.39 -12.77 -7.94
N PHE A 29 8.92 -11.55 -7.89
CA PHE A 29 9.30 -10.79 -9.08
C PHE A 29 10.37 -11.49 -9.91
N ILE A 30 11.43 -12.00 -9.28
CA ILE A 30 12.48 -12.75 -9.97
C ILE A 30 11.90 -14.01 -10.61
N PHE A 31 11.09 -14.77 -9.85
CA PHE A 31 10.47 -15.99 -10.35
C PHE A 31 9.58 -15.72 -11.57
N THR A 32 8.69 -14.73 -11.49
CA THR A 32 7.78 -14.39 -12.58
C THR A 32 8.52 -13.84 -13.80
N THR A 33 9.55 -12.99 -13.60
CA THR A 33 10.36 -12.46 -14.68
C THR A 33 11.16 -13.56 -15.39
N LEU A 34 11.84 -14.43 -14.64
CA LEU A 34 12.60 -15.54 -15.22
C LEU A 34 11.69 -16.51 -15.97
N THR A 35 10.54 -16.85 -15.38
CA THR A 35 9.56 -17.70 -16.06
C THR A 35 9.06 -17.05 -17.35
N GLY A 36 8.82 -15.73 -17.34
CA GLY A 36 8.46 -14.96 -18.53
C GLY A 36 9.50 -15.04 -19.63
N VAL A 37 10.75 -14.81 -19.28
CA VAL A 37 11.87 -14.87 -20.25
C VAL A 37 12.04 -16.28 -20.82
N ILE A 38 12.02 -17.31 -19.98
CA ILE A 38 12.16 -18.70 -20.43
C ILE A 38 11.06 -19.08 -21.43
N LEU A 39 9.81 -18.79 -21.12
CA LEU A 39 8.70 -19.14 -22.02
C LEU A 39 8.72 -18.33 -23.32
N GLN A 40 9.18 -17.07 -23.27
CA GLN A 40 9.37 -16.27 -24.48
C GLN A 40 10.44 -16.87 -25.39
N LEU A 41 11.52 -17.43 -24.83
CA LEU A 41 12.55 -18.14 -25.59
C LEU A 41 12.01 -19.40 -26.31
N PHE A 42 11.00 -20.05 -25.73
CA PHE A 42 10.29 -21.18 -26.34
C PHE A 42 9.10 -20.77 -27.22
N ASN A 43 9.00 -19.49 -27.57
CA ASN A 43 7.92 -18.93 -28.39
C ASN A 43 6.52 -19.19 -27.80
N ARG A 44 6.43 -19.30 -26.46
CA ARG A 44 5.19 -19.46 -25.69
C ARG A 44 4.85 -18.14 -25.02
N SER A 45 3.64 -17.64 -25.25
CA SER A 45 3.13 -16.47 -24.55
C SER A 45 2.61 -16.86 -23.17
N LEU A 46 3.07 -16.16 -22.13
CA LEU A 46 2.54 -16.27 -20.77
C LEU A 46 1.34 -15.37 -20.50
N GLY A 47 0.88 -14.64 -21.51
CA GLY A 47 -0.14 -13.59 -21.33
C GLY A 47 -1.33 -13.98 -20.44
N GLY A 48 -1.72 -15.26 -20.42
CA GLY A 48 -2.81 -15.72 -19.58
C GLY A 48 -2.41 -16.18 -18.17
N VAL A 49 -1.18 -16.67 -17.95
CA VAL A 49 -0.81 -17.31 -16.65
C VAL A 49 -0.61 -16.27 -15.56
N PHE A 50 0.00 -15.13 -15.86
CA PHE A 50 0.22 -14.07 -14.87
C PHE A 50 -1.05 -13.26 -14.59
N GLU A 51 -1.93 -13.11 -15.57
CA GLU A 51 -3.25 -12.49 -15.38
C GLU A 51 -4.07 -13.20 -14.28
N TRP A 52 -3.84 -14.51 -14.05
CA TRP A 52 -4.49 -15.26 -12.98
C TRP A 52 -4.02 -14.86 -11.57
N LEU A 53 -2.87 -14.21 -11.46
CA LEU A 53 -2.32 -13.71 -10.21
C LEU A 53 -2.58 -12.22 -10.00
N GLU A 54 -2.94 -11.50 -11.07
CA GLU A 54 -3.28 -10.08 -11.04
C GLU A 54 -4.76 -9.87 -10.73
N LEU A 55 -5.11 -8.75 -10.08
CA LEU A 55 -6.48 -8.46 -9.70
C LEU A 55 -7.25 -7.86 -10.87
N PRO A 56 -8.24 -8.56 -11.46
CA PRO A 56 -9.04 -8.02 -12.54
C PRO A 56 -9.99 -6.93 -12.04
N ALA A 57 -10.26 -5.92 -12.87
CA ALA A 57 -11.29 -4.95 -12.59
C ALA A 57 -12.70 -5.52 -12.79
N SER A 58 -12.84 -6.52 -13.66
CA SER A 58 -14.10 -7.19 -14.00
C SER A 58 -14.57 -8.11 -12.86
N LEU A 59 -15.78 -7.86 -12.34
CA LEU A 59 -16.39 -8.69 -11.30
C LEU A 59 -16.60 -10.15 -11.73
N PRO A 60 -17.09 -10.47 -12.95
CA PRO A 60 -17.19 -11.85 -13.42
C PRO A 60 -15.85 -12.60 -13.41
N ARG A 61 -14.75 -11.93 -13.84
CA ARG A 61 -13.42 -12.52 -13.78
C ARG A 61 -12.94 -12.71 -12.33
N PHE A 62 -13.20 -11.75 -11.46
CA PHE A 62 -12.84 -11.86 -10.05
C PHE A 62 -13.51 -13.06 -9.35
N ILE A 63 -14.77 -13.36 -9.67
CA ILE A 63 -15.46 -14.55 -9.10
C ILE A 63 -14.73 -15.85 -9.47
N ILE A 64 -14.13 -15.91 -10.67
CA ILE A 64 -13.37 -17.08 -11.14
C ILE A 64 -11.99 -17.16 -10.48
N GLN A 65 -11.37 -16.01 -10.14
CA GLN A 65 -10.04 -15.95 -9.54
C GLN A 65 -9.99 -15.11 -8.25
N PRO A 66 -10.73 -15.48 -7.19
CA PRO A 66 -10.85 -14.67 -5.98
C PRO A 66 -9.54 -14.55 -5.19
N TRP A 67 -8.60 -15.49 -5.35
CA TRP A 67 -7.26 -15.41 -4.76
C TRP A 67 -6.46 -14.22 -5.24
N SER A 68 -6.80 -13.67 -6.40
CA SER A 68 -6.12 -12.52 -7.00
C SER A 68 -6.12 -11.29 -6.08
N VAL A 69 -7.11 -11.15 -5.19
CA VAL A 69 -7.15 -10.08 -4.16
C VAL A 69 -5.98 -10.11 -3.18
N LEU A 70 -5.30 -11.24 -3.07
CA LEU A 70 -4.10 -11.40 -2.24
C LEU A 70 -2.83 -11.47 -3.07
N THR A 71 -2.86 -12.19 -4.21
CA THR A 71 -1.66 -12.44 -5.01
C THR A 71 -1.17 -11.20 -5.73
N TYR A 72 -2.06 -10.30 -6.16
CA TYR A 72 -1.70 -9.10 -6.89
C TYR A 72 -0.70 -8.19 -6.14
N MET A 73 -0.75 -8.20 -4.79
CA MET A 73 0.13 -7.39 -3.94
C MET A 73 1.61 -7.74 -4.08
N PHE A 74 1.92 -8.94 -4.57
CA PHE A 74 3.27 -9.45 -4.76
C PHE A 74 3.73 -9.41 -6.21
N MET A 75 2.83 -9.12 -7.15
CA MET A 75 3.14 -9.00 -8.58
C MET A 75 3.65 -7.60 -8.92
N HIS A 76 4.64 -7.50 -9.80
CA HIS A 76 5.20 -6.20 -10.21
C HIS A 76 5.48 -6.18 -11.71
N ALA A 77 5.10 -5.07 -12.37
CA ALA A 77 5.21 -4.91 -13.82
C ALA A 77 6.65 -4.72 -14.33
N GLY A 78 7.58 -4.29 -13.46
CA GLY A 78 8.96 -4.02 -13.89
C GLY A 78 9.87 -3.59 -12.74
N VAL A 79 11.17 -3.49 -13.08
CA VAL A 79 12.25 -3.24 -12.11
C VAL A 79 12.04 -1.94 -11.32
N LEU A 80 11.70 -0.84 -11.99
CA LEU A 80 11.46 0.44 -11.28
C LEU A 80 10.23 0.38 -10.39
N HIS A 81 9.19 -0.33 -10.82
CA HIS A 81 7.97 -0.47 -10.03
C HIS A 81 8.25 -1.22 -8.72
N ILE A 82 8.95 -2.36 -8.77
CA ILE A 82 9.32 -3.08 -7.54
C ILE A 82 10.32 -2.29 -6.70
N LEU A 83 11.31 -1.66 -7.32
CA LEU A 83 12.32 -0.87 -6.61
C LEU A 83 11.69 0.20 -5.73
N PHE A 84 10.80 1.02 -6.29
CA PHE A 84 10.12 2.08 -5.53
C PHE A 84 9.22 1.50 -4.45
N ASN A 85 8.44 0.45 -4.73
CA ASN A 85 7.61 -0.19 -3.71
C ASN A 85 8.45 -0.73 -2.55
N MET A 86 9.57 -1.40 -2.83
CA MET A 86 10.45 -1.96 -1.79
C MET A 86 11.19 -0.89 -1.01
N LEU A 87 11.59 0.19 -1.65
CA LEU A 87 12.22 1.34 -0.99
C LEU A 87 11.26 2.00 0.01
N TRP A 88 10.01 2.23 -0.39
CA TRP A 88 8.97 2.77 0.48
C TRP A 88 8.61 1.80 1.61
N LEU A 89 8.49 0.50 1.30
CA LEU A 89 8.24 -0.52 2.31
C LEU A 89 9.39 -0.61 3.33
N TYR A 90 10.63 -0.47 2.88
CA TYR A 90 11.80 -0.46 3.77
C TYR A 90 11.75 0.74 4.73
N TRP A 91 11.60 1.95 4.22
CA TRP A 91 11.60 3.16 5.04
C TRP A 91 10.39 3.23 5.97
N PHE A 92 9.20 3.07 5.43
CA PHE A 92 7.98 3.19 6.23
C PHE A 92 7.69 1.95 7.07
N GLY A 93 8.13 0.77 6.65
CA GLY A 93 8.06 -0.44 7.46
C GLY A 93 8.96 -0.36 8.69
N ALA A 94 10.18 0.15 8.53
CA ALA A 94 11.08 0.41 9.66
C ALA A 94 10.51 1.48 10.61
N LEU A 95 10.01 2.59 10.05
CA LEU A 95 9.39 3.66 10.84
C LEU A 95 8.14 3.18 11.59
N PHE A 96 7.30 2.39 10.93
CA PHE A 96 6.08 1.83 11.52
C PHE A 96 6.39 0.97 12.75
N LEU A 97 7.47 0.19 12.72
CA LEU A 97 7.87 -0.66 13.85
C LEU A 97 8.38 0.10 15.08
N ASN A 98 8.65 1.40 14.97
CA ASN A 98 8.94 2.24 16.14
C ASN A 98 7.68 2.49 16.99
N PHE A 99 6.49 2.41 16.37
CA PHE A 99 5.22 2.74 17.03
C PHE A 99 4.27 1.54 17.15
N PHE A 100 4.45 0.54 16.31
CA PHE A 100 3.57 -0.63 16.21
C PHE A 100 4.35 -1.94 16.17
N SER A 101 3.71 -3.05 16.53
CA SER A 101 4.33 -4.36 16.48
C SER A 101 4.39 -4.95 15.06
N ALA A 102 5.25 -5.94 14.87
CA ALA A 102 5.36 -6.72 13.63
C ALA A 102 4.02 -7.38 13.20
N ARG A 103 3.17 -7.73 14.18
CA ARG A 103 1.83 -8.29 13.91
C ARG A 103 0.93 -7.25 13.26
N HIS A 104 0.97 -6.00 13.74
CA HIS A 104 0.19 -4.91 13.17
C HIS A 104 0.67 -4.57 11.76
N LEU A 105 1.98 -4.57 11.51
CA LEU A 105 2.52 -4.31 10.17
C LEU A 105 2.00 -5.32 9.14
N ARG A 106 2.03 -6.63 9.48
CA ARG A 106 1.45 -7.67 8.61
C ARG A 106 -0.03 -7.43 8.35
N GLY A 107 -0.78 -7.13 9.41
CA GLY A 107 -2.22 -6.85 9.29
C GLY A 107 -2.50 -5.66 8.38
N VAL A 108 -1.80 -4.54 8.57
CA VAL A 108 -1.97 -3.33 7.75
C VAL A 108 -1.54 -3.57 6.30
N TYR A 109 -0.47 -4.33 6.07
CA TYR A 109 -0.04 -4.70 4.70
C TYR A 109 -1.14 -5.46 3.96
N ILE A 110 -1.67 -6.53 4.57
CA ILE A 110 -2.70 -7.38 3.94
C ILE A 110 -4.04 -6.63 3.82
N LEU A 111 -4.53 -6.02 4.90
CA LEU A 111 -5.81 -5.31 4.88
C LEU A 111 -5.77 -4.09 3.96
N GLY A 112 -4.65 -3.35 3.96
CA GLY A 112 -4.46 -2.20 3.06
C GLY A 112 -4.48 -2.61 1.59
N GLY A 113 -3.84 -3.74 1.27
CA GLY A 113 -3.92 -4.30 -0.07
C GLY A 113 -5.35 -4.72 -0.43
N ILE A 114 -6.02 -5.50 0.41
CA ILE A 114 -7.43 -5.92 0.16
C ILE A 114 -8.32 -4.68 -0.06
N CYS A 115 -8.26 -3.69 0.83
CA CYS A 115 -9.04 -2.46 0.69
C CYS A 115 -8.71 -1.71 -0.61
N GLY A 116 -7.42 -1.61 -0.96
CA GLY A 116 -6.99 -0.97 -2.21
C GLY A 116 -7.52 -1.70 -3.45
N GLY A 117 -7.46 -3.03 -3.45
CA GLY A 117 -8.01 -3.86 -4.53
C GLY A 117 -9.53 -3.71 -4.66
N LEU A 118 -10.25 -3.72 -3.54
CA LEU A 118 -11.70 -3.50 -3.54
C LEU A 118 -12.07 -2.10 -4.03
N LEU A 119 -11.33 -1.07 -3.64
CA LEU A 119 -11.52 0.30 -4.14
C LEU A 119 -11.27 0.40 -5.64
N TYR A 120 -10.23 -0.27 -6.14
CA TYR A 120 -9.94 -0.35 -7.57
C TYR A 120 -11.10 -0.97 -8.34
N MET A 121 -11.56 -2.17 -7.96
CA MET A 121 -12.72 -2.82 -8.60
C MET A 121 -13.97 -1.95 -8.54
N THR A 122 -14.25 -1.35 -7.37
CA THR A 122 -15.40 -0.46 -7.17
C THR A 122 -15.34 0.74 -8.11
N ALA A 123 -14.16 1.37 -8.26
CA ALA A 123 -13.98 2.50 -9.15
C ALA A 123 -14.25 2.13 -10.61
N TYR A 124 -13.72 1.01 -11.09
CA TYR A 124 -13.91 0.57 -12.48
C TYR A 124 -15.35 0.19 -12.81
N ASN A 125 -16.10 -0.33 -11.82
CA ASN A 125 -17.49 -0.75 -12.05
C ASN A 125 -18.52 0.38 -11.84
N ILE A 126 -18.19 1.41 -11.01
CA ILE A 126 -19.12 2.52 -10.72
C ILE A 126 -18.94 3.67 -11.71
N PHE A 127 -17.68 4.07 -12.01
CA PHE A 127 -17.43 5.25 -12.84
C PHE A 127 -17.59 4.92 -14.34
N PRO A 128 -18.48 5.63 -15.07
CA PRO A 128 -18.70 5.39 -16.50
C PRO A 128 -17.44 5.52 -17.36
N TYR A 129 -16.53 6.39 -16.96
CA TYR A 129 -15.26 6.61 -17.64
C TYR A 129 -14.38 5.35 -17.73
N PHE A 130 -14.39 4.50 -16.71
CA PHE A 130 -13.58 3.29 -16.67
C PHE A 130 -14.26 2.05 -17.24
N ARG A 131 -15.60 2.08 -17.42
CA ARG A 131 -16.38 0.92 -17.90
C ARG A 131 -15.83 0.26 -19.18
N PRO A 132 -15.42 1.01 -20.22
CA PRO A 132 -14.90 0.39 -21.45
C PRO A 132 -13.60 -0.39 -21.23
N MET A 133 -12.85 -0.07 -20.15
CA MET A 133 -11.55 -0.69 -19.84
C MET A 133 -11.66 -1.83 -18.83
N THR A 134 -12.83 -2.05 -18.21
CA THR A 134 -13.01 -2.99 -17.10
C THR A 134 -12.58 -4.41 -17.43
N GLU A 135 -12.87 -4.88 -18.67
CA GLU A 135 -12.53 -6.24 -19.10
C GLU A 135 -11.03 -6.47 -19.34
N TYR A 136 -10.28 -5.39 -19.60
CA TYR A 136 -8.86 -5.45 -19.96
C TYR A 136 -7.93 -4.89 -18.88
N SER A 137 -8.49 -4.39 -17.78
CA SER A 137 -7.69 -3.76 -16.72
C SER A 137 -7.42 -4.73 -15.58
N PHE A 138 -6.13 -4.78 -15.20
CA PHE A 138 -5.63 -5.57 -14.07
C PHE A 138 -4.83 -4.67 -13.14
N MET A 139 -4.95 -4.91 -11.84
CA MET A 139 -4.14 -4.25 -10.82
C MET A 139 -3.07 -5.19 -10.30
N LEU A 140 -1.85 -4.68 -10.17
CA LEU A 140 -0.70 -5.39 -9.60
C LEU A 140 0.20 -4.43 -8.81
N GLY A 141 0.86 -4.96 -7.80
CA GLY A 141 1.83 -4.22 -6.99
C GLY A 141 1.46 -4.06 -5.52
N ALA A 142 2.50 -3.92 -4.71
CA ALA A 142 2.39 -3.70 -3.26
C ALA A 142 1.96 -2.28 -2.87
N SER A 143 1.76 -1.38 -3.84
CA SER A 143 1.58 0.07 -3.59
C SER A 143 0.44 0.40 -2.64
N ALA A 144 -0.71 -0.28 -2.75
CA ALA A 144 -1.85 -0.08 -1.85
C ALA A 144 -1.51 -0.48 -0.40
N SER A 145 -0.84 -1.62 -0.22
CA SER A 145 -0.35 -2.10 1.07
C SER A 145 0.66 -1.14 1.70
N VAL A 146 1.61 -0.65 0.89
CA VAL A 146 2.63 0.31 1.32
C VAL A 146 2.00 1.64 1.71
N LEU A 147 1.06 2.16 0.90
CA LEU A 147 0.33 3.38 1.23
C LEU A 147 -0.48 3.26 2.51
N ALA A 148 -1.06 2.09 2.80
CA ALA A 148 -1.75 1.84 4.08
C ALA A 148 -0.79 1.92 5.28
N ILE A 149 0.44 1.39 5.15
CA ILE A 149 1.49 1.52 6.18
C ILE A 149 1.87 2.99 6.38
N VAL A 150 2.08 3.73 5.29
CA VAL A 150 2.40 5.18 5.32
C VAL A 150 1.27 5.94 6.03
N ALA A 151 0.02 5.70 5.64
CA ALA A 151 -1.14 6.36 6.20
C ALA A 151 -1.31 6.07 7.71
N ALA A 152 -1.15 4.81 8.12
CA ALA A 152 -1.23 4.42 9.54
C ALA A 152 -0.11 5.06 10.38
N THR A 153 1.11 5.16 9.82
CA THR A 153 2.23 5.82 10.49
C THR A 153 2.00 7.32 10.61
N ALA A 154 1.52 7.96 9.52
CA ALA A 154 1.22 9.38 9.49
C ALA A 154 0.06 9.77 10.42
N TYR A 155 -0.93 8.88 10.56
CA TYR A 155 -2.03 9.08 11.51
C TYR A 155 -1.55 9.02 12.97
N ARG A 156 -0.61 8.11 13.27
CA ARG A 156 -0.08 7.94 14.63
C ARG A 156 0.83 9.08 15.06
N GLU A 157 1.73 9.52 14.17
CA GLU A 157 2.75 10.54 14.45
C GLU A 157 2.80 11.57 13.32
N PRO A 158 1.84 12.51 13.28
CA PRO A 158 1.72 13.48 12.19
C PRO A 158 2.89 14.46 12.09
N ASP A 159 3.55 14.75 13.21
CA ASP A 159 4.66 15.72 13.27
C ASP A 159 6.05 15.09 13.12
N TYR A 160 6.12 13.77 12.90
CA TYR A 160 7.40 13.08 12.74
C TYR A 160 8.16 13.58 11.50
N PRO A 161 9.42 14.08 11.66
CA PRO A 161 10.21 14.55 10.53
C PRO A 161 10.81 13.37 9.77
N ILE A 162 10.37 13.17 8.53
CA ILE A 162 10.99 12.18 7.63
C ILE A 162 12.00 12.89 6.74
N ARG A 163 13.23 12.38 6.72
CA ARG A 163 14.23 12.78 5.73
C ARG A 163 14.05 11.90 4.49
N LEU A 164 13.33 12.43 3.50
CA LEU A 164 13.23 11.80 2.19
C LEU A 164 14.46 12.19 1.37
N PHE A 165 15.14 11.20 0.82
CA PHE A 165 16.41 11.37 0.09
C PHE A 165 16.31 12.39 -1.07
N LEU A 166 15.16 12.47 -1.73
CA LEU A 166 14.92 13.37 -2.87
C LEU A 166 14.22 14.72 -2.49
N PHE A 167 13.51 14.78 -1.35
CA PHE A 167 12.65 15.93 -1.01
C PHE A 167 13.03 16.64 0.30
N GLY A 168 14.17 16.25 0.91
CA GLY A 168 14.59 16.83 2.17
C GLY A 168 13.73 16.40 3.37
N THR A 169 13.65 17.26 4.40
CA THR A 169 12.89 16.96 5.62
C THR A 169 11.42 17.31 5.43
N VAL A 170 10.56 16.33 5.23
CA VAL A 170 9.09 16.50 5.12
C VAL A 170 8.45 15.98 6.41
N ARG A 171 7.53 16.74 7.01
CA ARG A 171 6.75 16.27 8.15
C ARG A 171 5.60 15.38 7.66
N LEU A 172 5.38 14.26 8.33
CA LEU A 172 4.30 13.29 8.04
C LEU A 172 2.91 13.94 7.94
N LYS A 173 2.67 15.03 8.67
CA LYS A 173 1.40 15.77 8.63
C LYS A 173 0.99 16.27 7.24
N TYR A 174 1.94 16.53 6.34
CA TYR A 174 1.60 16.95 4.98
C TYR A 174 0.97 15.82 4.17
N LEU A 175 1.34 14.57 4.42
CA LEU A 175 0.66 13.39 3.85
C LEU A 175 -0.71 13.18 4.50
N ALA A 176 -0.83 13.40 5.82
CA ALA A 176 -2.10 13.36 6.56
C ALA A 176 -3.03 14.53 6.20
N LEU A 177 -2.48 15.72 5.91
CA LEU A 177 -3.26 16.91 5.54
C LEU A 177 -4.02 16.69 4.22
N ILE A 178 -3.42 16.01 3.25
CA ILE A 178 -4.10 15.62 1.99
C ILE A 178 -5.31 14.74 2.31
N HIS A 179 -5.18 13.80 3.23
CA HIS A 179 -6.28 12.91 3.66
C HIS A 179 -7.36 13.68 4.46
N HIS A 180 -6.97 14.57 5.36
CA HIS A 180 -7.90 15.39 6.16
C HIS A 180 -8.68 16.40 5.30
N LEU A 181 -8.03 17.02 4.32
CA LEU A 181 -8.70 17.93 3.38
C LEU A 181 -9.70 17.21 2.48
N GLN A 182 -9.41 15.95 2.11
CA GLN A 182 -10.37 15.13 1.38
C GLN A 182 -11.57 14.72 2.26
N GLN A 183 -11.36 14.45 3.53
CA GLN A 183 -12.41 14.09 4.47
C GLN A 183 -13.29 15.31 4.82
N CYS A 184 -12.71 16.48 5.07
CA CYS A 184 -13.46 17.73 5.25
C CYS A 184 -14.26 18.12 3.99
N ARG A 185 -13.73 17.95 2.77
CA ARG A 185 -14.48 18.17 1.53
C ARG A 185 -15.68 17.26 1.38
N ARG A 186 -15.63 16.01 1.84
CA ARG A 186 -16.77 15.07 1.79
C ARG A 186 -17.86 15.43 2.78
N THR A 187 -17.49 15.91 3.96
CA THR A 187 -18.46 16.29 5.01
C THR A 187 -19.15 17.63 4.71
N TYR A 188 -18.49 18.52 3.93
CA TYR A 188 -19.01 19.88 3.65
C TYR A 188 -19.93 19.97 2.42
N ARG A 189 -20.07 18.95 1.58
CA ARG A 189 -20.92 19.00 0.39
C ARG A 189 -22.45 19.01 0.64
N PRO A 190 -23.04 18.39 1.68
CA PRO A 190 -24.49 18.47 1.89
C PRO A 190 -24.97 19.74 2.60
N PHE A 191 -24.08 20.53 3.25
CA PHE A 191 -24.51 21.59 4.17
C PHE A 191 -24.61 23.00 3.55
N ARG A 192 -24.33 23.18 2.27
CA ARG A 192 -24.41 24.48 1.59
C ARG A 192 -25.84 24.93 1.23
N ARG A 193 -26.88 24.18 1.61
CA ARG A 193 -28.29 24.56 1.33
C ARG A 193 -29.09 24.95 2.54
N SER A 194 -28.52 25.01 3.72
CA SER A 194 -29.24 25.47 4.91
C SER A 194 -28.31 26.25 5.83
N ILE A 195 -28.61 27.56 5.95
CA ILE A 195 -28.19 28.47 7.01
C ILE A 195 -26.74 28.93 7.00
N GLY A 196 -26.57 30.23 6.64
CA GLY A 196 -25.38 31.01 6.96
C GLY A 196 -25.16 31.12 8.47
N ARG A 197 -24.11 30.51 8.93
CA ARG A 197 -23.37 30.84 10.17
C ARG A 197 -21.99 30.18 10.13
N SER A 198 -21.00 31.01 10.42
CA SER A 198 -19.59 30.63 10.56
C SER A 198 -19.43 29.55 11.63
N VAL A 199 -19.01 28.35 11.26
CA VAL A 199 -18.58 27.33 12.23
C VAL A 199 -17.08 27.33 12.25
N VAL A 200 -16.52 27.91 13.31
CA VAL A 200 -15.11 27.80 13.68
C VAL A 200 -14.85 26.36 14.10
N CYS A 201 -13.90 25.71 13.45
CA CYS A 201 -13.45 24.40 13.83
C CYS A 201 -12.72 24.49 15.17
N SER A 202 -13.40 24.11 16.29
CA SER A 202 -12.79 24.04 17.61
C SER A 202 -11.86 22.85 17.71
N GLN A 203 -10.57 23.13 17.94
CA GLN A 203 -9.60 22.12 18.33
C GLN A 203 -9.96 21.52 19.71
N PRO A 204 -9.80 20.20 19.90
CA PRO A 204 -9.87 19.65 21.24
C PRO A 204 -8.69 20.15 22.07
N GLN A 205 -8.97 20.93 23.09
CA GLN A 205 -8.00 21.36 24.11
C GLN A 205 -7.44 20.15 24.84
N GLN A 206 -6.14 19.92 24.70
CA GLN A 206 -5.38 19.06 25.62
C GLN A 206 -5.33 19.75 26.98
N ARG A 207 -6.05 19.22 27.96
CA ARG A 207 -5.89 19.57 29.37
C ARG A 207 -4.55 19.01 29.85
N HIS A 208 -3.55 19.85 29.97
CA HIS A 208 -2.39 19.58 30.84
C HIS A 208 -2.81 19.75 32.29
N GLY A 209 -2.97 18.63 32.98
CA GLY A 209 -3.06 18.61 34.42
C GLY A 209 -1.68 18.82 35.03
N TYR A 210 -1.40 20.01 35.49
CA TYR A 210 -0.29 20.25 36.43
C TYR A 210 -0.71 19.72 37.80
N HIS A 211 -0.11 18.64 38.23
CA HIS A 211 -0.07 18.29 39.65
C HIS A 211 0.98 19.17 40.33
N ARG A 212 0.49 20.06 41.19
CA ARG A 212 1.30 20.76 42.16
C ARG A 212 1.52 19.79 43.33
N MET A 213 2.78 19.50 43.62
CA MET A 213 3.18 18.91 44.88
C MET A 213 3.46 20.07 45.85
N ASP A 214 2.74 20.09 46.95
CA ASP A 214 3.14 20.67 48.23
C ASP A 214 3.48 19.53 49.17
#